data_6bc805bd7119f0000791f58c92f7344f
#
_entry.id   6bc805bd7119f0000791f58c92f7344f
#
_cell.length_a   1.000
_cell.length_b   1.000
_cell.length_c   1.000
_cell.angle_alpha   90.00
_cell.angle_beta   90.00
_cell.angle_gamma   90.00
#
_symmetry.space_group_name_H-M   'P 1'
#
loop_
_entity.id
_entity.type
_entity.pdbx_description
1 polymer ?
#
loop_
_entity_poly.entity_id
_entity_poly.type
_entity_poly.pdbx_seq_one_letter_code
_entity_poly.pdbx_strand_id
1 'polypeptide(L)'
;MSNNLKVILCASYEDAVNYAKTHDVKATVEAEYGAECVPGSVITMAHHGTRSSNPAPCNWSDVPVLTDGEILVSHLDLDSMGGIMALMGTKPDNPEFWKAAEFIDLNGPKPKNMNQLSQDIQDKLNAFYNYTDNAVPDLRRSSGAVDITNLVLDTADAISDIVNEDRPRHNEMIEAGIKWKQDIYDKVEKCIYLDSPNVRVFSTKNLFCNVNYESSVFNRVSPAIVSYNSTRKDITLSFYDENAIGLNACEIVQAAWGPLAGGHAGIAGSPRGQEMGLGDAIELANYVDELIQARILNDAGSGIETPETDGIEIEEYDEDFDDFEDR
;
A
#
# COMPACT_ATOMS: atom_id res chain seq x y z
N MET A 1 -14.54 -1.94 -32.08
CA MET A 1 -13.22 -2.55 -32.30
C MET A 1 -12.95 -3.40 -31.08
N SER A 2 -12.67 -4.69 -31.22
CA SER A 2 -12.30 -5.51 -30.05
C SER A 2 -10.92 -5.05 -29.59
N ASN A 3 -10.85 -4.43 -28.43
CA ASN A 3 -9.58 -4.10 -27.79
C ASN A 3 -8.89 -5.43 -27.45
N ASN A 4 -7.77 -5.72 -28.09
CA ASN A 4 -6.94 -6.90 -27.79
C ASN A 4 -5.90 -6.60 -26.68
N LEU A 5 -6.12 -5.52 -25.93
CA LEU A 5 -5.27 -5.15 -24.81
C LEU A 5 -5.60 -6.00 -23.60
N LYS A 6 -4.59 -6.60 -23.01
CA LYS A 6 -4.71 -7.38 -21.77
C LYS A 6 -3.96 -6.72 -20.63
N VAL A 7 -4.42 -6.95 -19.41
CA VAL A 7 -3.70 -6.57 -18.19
C VAL A 7 -3.35 -7.83 -17.43
N ILE A 8 -2.05 -7.99 -17.17
CA ILE A 8 -1.47 -9.19 -16.56
C ILE A 8 -0.83 -8.80 -15.24
N LEU A 9 -1.22 -9.50 -14.18
CA LEU A 9 -0.64 -9.33 -12.87
C LEU A 9 0.37 -10.45 -12.60
N CYS A 10 1.58 -10.06 -12.19
CA CYS A 10 2.58 -10.95 -11.63
C CYS A 10 2.94 -10.47 -10.23
N ALA A 11 2.60 -11.23 -9.19
CA ALA A 11 2.85 -10.83 -7.81
C ALA A 11 4.33 -10.95 -7.40
N SER A 12 5.14 -11.74 -8.12
CA SER A 12 6.57 -11.91 -7.85
C SER A 12 7.43 -11.39 -9.01
N TYR A 13 8.66 -10.98 -8.69
CA TYR A 13 9.66 -10.56 -9.68
C TYR A 13 9.99 -11.67 -10.67
N GLU A 14 10.16 -12.90 -10.18
CA GLU A 14 10.49 -14.05 -11.02
C GLU A 14 9.40 -14.34 -12.06
N ASP A 15 8.13 -14.35 -11.65
CA ASP A 15 7.00 -14.53 -12.55
C ASP A 15 6.93 -13.42 -13.61
N ALA A 16 7.12 -12.17 -13.19
CA ALA A 16 7.11 -11.01 -14.08
C ALA A 16 8.21 -11.07 -15.14
N VAL A 17 9.44 -11.38 -14.74
CA VAL A 17 10.57 -11.54 -15.65
C VAL A 17 10.37 -12.70 -16.61
N ASN A 18 9.87 -13.85 -16.13
CA ASN A 18 9.63 -15.01 -16.96
C ASN A 18 8.51 -14.76 -17.97
N TYR A 19 7.47 -14.03 -17.55
CA TYR A 19 6.37 -13.64 -18.43
C TYR A 19 6.85 -12.68 -19.53
N ALA A 20 7.56 -11.61 -19.15
CA ALA A 20 8.03 -10.60 -20.09
C ALA A 20 9.01 -11.13 -21.14
N LYS A 21 9.76 -12.24 -20.86
CA LYS A 21 10.66 -12.89 -21.83
C LYS A 21 9.92 -13.55 -23.00
N THR A 22 8.67 -13.92 -22.84
CA THR A 22 7.93 -14.78 -23.79
C THR A 22 6.67 -14.12 -24.34
N HIS A 23 6.30 -12.94 -23.84
CA HIS A 23 5.08 -12.22 -24.20
C HIS A 23 5.38 -10.80 -24.69
N ASP A 24 4.46 -10.20 -25.45
CA ASP A 24 4.59 -8.85 -25.97
C ASP A 24 4.09 -7.82 -24.94
N VAL A 25 4.87 -7.64 -23.87
CA VAL A 25 4.59 -6.66 -22.82
C VAL A 25 4.91 -5.27 -23.36
N LYS A 26 3.89 -4.53 -23.79
CA LYS A 26 4.02 -3.16 -24.30
C LYS A 26 4.32 -2.16 -23.20
N ALA A 27 3.62 -2.28 -22.08
CA ALA A 27 3.75 -1.35 -20.96
C ALA A 27 3.90 -2.12 -19.64
N THR A 28 4.63 -1.51 -18.73
CA THR A 28 4.62 -1.92 -17.32
C THR A 28 4.16 -0.75 -16.46
N VAL A 29 3.29 -1.03 -15.48
CA VAL A 29 2.79 -0.05 -14.52
C VAL A 29 3.06 -0.64 -13.14
N GLU A 30 3.95 0.02 -12.40
CA GLU A 30 4.40 -0.46 -11.09
C GLU A 30 4.81 -1.94 -11.06
N ALA A 31 5.40 -2.41 -12.14
CA ALA A 31 6.04 -3.73 -12.14
C ALA A 31 7.39 -3.65 -11.40
N GLU A 32 7.29 -3.21 -10.13
CA GLU A 32 8.38 -2.96 -9.20
C GLU A 32 8.30 -3.95 -8.03
N TYR A 33 9.47 -4.50 -7.65
CA TYR A 33 9.60 -5.54 -6.63
C TYR A 33 10.81 -5.17 -5.76
N GLY A 34 10.59 -4.29 -4.79
CA GLY A 34 11.69 -3.67 -4.05
C GLY A 34 12.59 -2.81 -4.97
N ALA A 35 13.88 -3.13 -5.05
CA ALA A 35 14.82 -2.43 -5.92
C ALA A 35 14.69 -2.79 -7.40
N GLU A 36 14.09 -3.94 -7.70
CA GLU A 36 13.98 -4.48 -9.06
C GLU A 36 12.76 -3.93 -9.80
N CYS A 37 12.89 -3.78 -11.12
CA CYS A 37 11.80 -3.32 -11.99
C CYS A 37 11.84 -4.10 -13.31
N VAL A 38 10.66 -4.48 -13.80
CA VAL A 38 10.51 -5.13 -15.12
C VAL A 38 10.06 -4.08 -16.14
N PRO A 39 10.85 -3.84 -17.22
CA PRO A 39 10.49 -2.82 -18.20
C PRO A 39 9.45 -3.31 -19.21
N GLY A 40 8.62 -2.41 -19.72
CA GLY A 40 7.82 -2.59 -20.91
C GLY A 40 8.60 -2.23 -22.20
N SER A 41 8.15 -2.74 -23.35
CA SER A 41 8.81 -2.47 -24.63
C SER A 41 8.50 -1.06 -25.19
N VAL A 42 7.40 -0.45 -24.78
CA VAL A 42 6.97 0.90 -25.20
C VAL A 42 7.11 1.90 -24.04
N ILE A 43 6.61 1.56 -22.85
CA ILE A 43 6.63 2.45 -21.70
C ILE A 43 6.79 1.66 -20.40
N THR A 44 7.49 2.28 -19.45
CA THR A 44 7.69 1.77 -18.09
C THR A 44 7.30 2.86 -17.10
N MET A 45 6.15 2.71 -16.46
CA MET A 45 5.68 3.61 -15.39
C MET A 45 6.10 3.05 -14.05
N ALA A 46 7.18 3.60 -13.52
CA ALA A 46 7.81 3.15 -12.28
C ALA A 46 8.32 4.38 -11.50
N HIS A 47 8.05 4.44 -10.19
CA HIS A 47 8.38 5.62 -9.38
C HIS A 47 8.90 5.28 -7.97
N HIS A 48 9.24 4.03 -7.71
CA HIS A 48 9.83 3.63 -6.43
C HIS A 48 11.37 3.61 -6.45
N GLY A 49 11.99 3.69 -5.28
CA GLY A 49 13.43 3.54 -5.09
C GLY A 49 14.25 4.54 -5.93
N THR A 50 15.12 4.05 -6.80
CA THR A 50 15.96 4.89 -7.66
C THR A 50 15.19 5.67 -8.72
N ARG A 51 13.90 5.38 -8.91
CA ARG A 51 12.99 6.01 -9.86
C ARG A 51 12.02 7.00 -9.21
N SER A 52 12.21 7.33 -7.94
CA SER A 52 11.34 8.23 -7.17
C SER A 52 11.27 9.68 -7.71
N SER A 53 12.12 10.04 -8.68
CA SER A 53 12.00 11.31 -9.42
C SER A 53 10.96 11.27 -10.54
N ASN A 54 10.46 10.10 -10.92
CA ASN A 54 9.37 9.99 -11.88
C ASN A 54 8.04 10.34 -11.20
N PRO A 55 7.07 10.85 -11.95
CA PRO A 55 5.71 11.00 -11.44
C PRO A 55 5.09 9.63 -11.16
N ALA A 56 4.14 9.58 -10.25
CA ALA A 56 3.31 8.41 -10.05
C ALA A 56 2.55 8.02 -11.34
N PRO A 57 2.31 6.74 -11.61
CA PRO A 57 1.64 6.29 -12.85
C PRO A 57 0.36 7.03 -13.19
N CYS A 58 -0.44 7.39 -12.20
CA CYS A 58 -1.67 8.15 -12.39
C CYS A 58 -1.44 9.60 -12.89
N ASN A 59 -0.24 10.15 -12.77
CA ASN A 59 0.10 11.53 -13.18
C ASN A 59 1.14 11.62 -14.30
N TRP A 60 1.44 10.51 -14.99
CA TRP A 60 2.28 10.56 -16.17
C TRP A 60 1.59 11.38 -17.28
N SER A 61 2.35 12.27 -17.89
CA SER A 61 1.95 13.04 -19.09
C SER A 61 2.32 12.28 -20.37
N ASP A 62 1.65 12.63 -21.47
CA ASP A 62 1.95 12.13 -22.82
C ASP A 62 1.98 10.60 -22.94
N VAL A 63 1.06 9.94 -22.26
CA VAL A 63 0.93 8.49 -22.26
C VAL A 63 0.34 8.02 -23.58
N PRO A 64 0.99 7.07 -24.31
CA PRO A 64 0.43 6.51 -25.52
C PRO A 64 -0.81 5.67 -25.21
N VAL A 65 -1.89 5.85 -25.98
CA VAL A 65 -3.05 4.95 -25.89
C VAL A 65 -2.72 3.65 -26.62
N LEU A 66 -2.78 2.54 -25.89
CA LEU A 66 -2.56 1.20 -26.42
C LEU A 66 -3.87 0.59 -26.90
N THR A 67 -3.85 -0.05 -28.05
CA THR A 67 -5.02 -0.73 -28.65
C THR A 67 -4.88 -2.26 -28.65
N ASP A 68 -3.66 -2.75 -28.45
CA ASP A 68 -3.32 -4.17 -28.40
C ASP A 68 -2.08 -4.41 -27.53
N GLY A 69 -1.76 -5.68 -27.29
CA GLY A 69 -0.62 -6.10 -26.49
C GLY A 69 -0.98 -6.29 -25.02
N GLU A 70 0.02 -6.23 -24.16
CA GLU A 70 -0.13 -6.54 -22.75
C GLU A 70 0.45 -5.43 -21.87
N ILE A 71 -0.26 -5.13 -20.77
CA ILE A 71 0.19 -4.28 -19.68
C ILE A 71 0.52 -5.20 -18.51
N LEU A 72 1.73 -5.16 -17.99
CA LEU A 72 2.15 -5.94 -16.84
C LEU A 72 2.14 -5.07 -15.58
N VAL A 73 1.58 -5.60 -14.49
CA VAL A 73 1.50 -4.93 -13.18
C VAL A 73 1.93 -5.87 -12.06
N SER A 74 2.41 -5.33 -10.94
CA SER A 74 2.71 -6.10 -9.72
C SER A 74 1.54 -6.16 -8.74
N HIS A 75 0.66 -5.17 -8.77
CA HIS A 75 -0.53 -5.03 -7.91
C HIS A 75 -1.54 -4.06 -8.53
N LEU A 76 -2.72 -3.96 -7.91
CA LEU A 76 -3.72 -2.96 -8.26
C LEU A 76 -4.01 -2.07 -7.05
N ASP A 77 -3.72 -0.80 -7.21
CA ASP A 77 -4.15 0.30 -6.34
C ASP A 77 -4.65 1.48 -7.19
N LEU A 78 -4.92 2.62 -6.57
CA LEU A 78 -5.48 3.75 -7.29
C LEU A 78 -4.49 4.37 -8.28
N ASP A 79 -3.22 4.39 -7.91
CA ASP A 79 -2.16 4.96 -8.72
C ASP A 79 -1.90 4.11 -9.96
N SER A 80 -1.66 2.82 -9.80
CA SER A 80 -1.49 1.87 -10.89
C SER A 80 -2.72 1.85 -11.82
N MET A 81 -3.94 1.92 -11.25
CA MET A 81 -5.18 2.04 -12.03
C MET A 81 -5.22 3.31 -12.88
N GLY A 82 -4.78 4.46 -12.32
CA GLY A 82 -4.69 5.71 -13.07
C GLY A 82 -3.75 5.61 -14.28
N GLY A 83 -2.59 4.95 -14.13
CA GLY A 83 -1.66 4.66 -15.21
C GLY A 83 -2.25 3.71 -16.27
N ILE A 84 -2.88 2.62 -15.85
CA ILE A 84 -3.54 1.66 -16.75
C ILE A 84 -4.66 2.36 -17.54
N MET A 85 -5.53 3.12 -16.88
CA MET A 85 -6.61 3.85 -17.52
C MET A 85 -6.11 4.89 -18.52
N ALA A 86 -4.96 5.53 -18.25
CA ALA A 86 -4.31 6.43 -19.19
C ALA A 86 -3.84 5.68 -20.45
N LEU A 87 -3.18 4.52 -20.28
CA LEU A 87 -2.78 3.63 -21.39
C LEU A 87 -3.99 3.11 -22.20
N MET A 88 -5.13 2.90 -21.55
CA MET A 88 -6.38 2.48 -22.19
C MET A 88 -7.15 3.65 -22.84
N GLY A 89 -6.77 4.90 -22.57
CA GLY A 89 -7.49 6.09 -23.02
C GLY A 89 -8.86 6.30 -22.35
N THR A 90 -9.04 5.75 -21.15
CA THR A 90 -10.32 5.79 -20.38
C THR A 90 -10.23 6.56 -19.08
N LYS A 91 -9.06 7.15 -18.76
CA LYS A 91 -8.83 7.88 -17.52
C LYS A 91 -9.73 9.13 -17.46
N PRO A 92 -10.57 9.29 -16.41
CA PRO A 92 -11.40 10.49 -16.25
C PRO A 92 -10.54 11.72 -15.99
N ASP A 93 -10.97 12.84 -16.57
CA ASP A 93 -10.32 14.14 -16.42
C ASP A 93 -10.70 14.77 -15.08
N ASN A 94 -9.90 14.50 -14.04
CA ASN A 94 -9.98 15.14 -12.73
C ASN A 94 -8.58 15.26 -12.14
N PRO A 95 -7.83 16.32 -12.48
CA PRO A 95 -6.44 16.47 -12.02
C PRO A 95 -6.29 16.54 -10.51
N GLU A 96 -7.28 17.07 -9.78
CA GLU A 96 -7.24 17.16 -8.32
C GLU A 96 -7.32 15.78 -7.69
N PHE A 97 -8.21 14.92 -8.18
CA PHE A 97 -8.33 13.54 -7.72
C PHE A 97 -7.05 12.73 -7.95
N TRP A 98 -6.44 12.85 -9.16
CA TRP A 98 -5.22 12.10 -9.46
C TRP A 98 -3.99 12.62 -8.71
N LYS A 99 -3.91 13.93 -8.45
CA LYS A 99 -2.87 14.48 -7.55
C LYS A 99 -3.05 13.97 -6.11
N ALA A 100 -4.29 13.84 -5.66
CA ALA A 100 -4.56 13.27 -4.35
C ALA A 100 -4.23 11.77 -4.29
N ALA A 101 -4.47 11.01 -5.38
CA ALA A 101 -4.06 9.62 -5.49
C ALA A 101 -2.54 9.47 -5.32
N GLU A 102 -1.73 10.23 -6.07
CA GLU A 102 -0.28 10.26 -5.91
C GLU A 102 0.14 10.70 -4.51
N PHE A 103 -0.48 11.75 -3.96
CA PHE A 103 -0.15 12.24 -2.62
C PHE A 103 -0.38 11.17 -1.56
N ILE A 104 -1.49 10.42 -1.66
CA ILE A 104 -1.81 9.35 -0.72
C ILE A 104 -0.95 8.12 -0.94
N ASP A 105 -0.58 7.79 -2.17
CA ASP A 105 0.36 6.71 -2.44
C ASP A 105 1.71 6.97 -1.78
N LEU A 106 2.28 8.15 -1.99
CA LEU A 106 3.58 8.54 -1.42
C LEU A 106 3.58 8.68 0.10
N ASN A 107 2.48 9.14 0.70
CA ASN A 107 2.43 9.54 2.11
C ASN A 107 1.54 8.64 2.99
N GLY A 108 0.77 7.75 2.38
CA GLY A 108 -0.25 6.92 3.02
C GLY A 108 -1.55 7.67 3.35
N PRO A 109 -2.69 6.96 3.47
CA PRO A 109 -4.01 7.54 3.78
C PRO A 109 -4.18 7.83 5.28
N LYS A 110 -3.16 8.34 5.93
CA LYS A 110 -3.17 8.72 7.35
C LYS A 110 -4.12 9.89 7.59
N PRO A 111 -4.74 10.02 8.77
CA PRO A 111 -5.63 11.15 9.06
C PRO A 111 -4.98 12.50 8.80
N LYS A 112 -3.69 12.67 9.17
CA LYS A 112 -2.91 13.87 8.90
C LYS A 112 -2.88 14.24 7.40
N ASN A 113 -2.76 13.26 6.52
CA ASN A 113 -2.67 13.46 5.08
C ASN A 113 -4.05 13.66 4.46
N MET A 114 -5.02 12.83 4.83
CA MET A 114 -6.39 12.94 4.37
C MET A 114 -7.00 14.31 4.71
N ASN A 115 -6.74 14.85 5.90
CA ASN A 115 -7.24 16.15 6.33
C ASN A 115 -6.66 17.36 5.55
N GLN A 116 -5.63 17.15 4.72
CA GLN A 116 -5.10 18.19 3.81
C GLN A 116 -5.88 18.26 2.49
N LEU A 117 -6.69 17.27 2.19
CA LEU A 117 -7.50 17.18 0.98
C LEU A 117 -8.89 17.79 1.19
N SER A 118 -9.51 18.29 0.13
CA SER A 118 -10.91 18.74 0.18
C SER A 118 -11.84 17.59 0.58
N GLN A 119 -12.98 17.89 1.20
CA GLN A 119 -13.93 16.86 1.63
C GLN A 119 -14.43 16.02 0.44
N ASP A 120 -14.67 16.64 -0.70
CA ASP A 120 -15.05 15.94 -1.94
C ASP A 120 -14.01 14.89 -2.36
N ILE A 121 -12.73 15.25 -2.33
CA ILE A 121 -11.64 14.31 -2.67
C ILE A 121 -11.53 13.20 -1.61
N GLN A 122 -11.65 13.54 -0.33
CA GLN A 122 -11.67 12.52 0.73
C GLN A 122 -12.80 11.50 0.53
N ASP A 123 -13.99 11.97 0.17
CA ASP A 123 -15.15 11.10 -0.03
C ASP A 123 -14.98 10.21 -1.27
N LYS A 124 -14.41 10.73 -2.36
CA LYS A 124 -14.04 9.96 -3.54
C LYS A 124 -12.98 8.88 -3.23
N LEU A 125 -11.95 9.21 -2.45
CA LEU A 125 -10.94 8.23 -2.01
C LEU A 125 -11.56 7.15 -1.10
N ASN A 126 -12.42 7.53 -0.17
CA ASN A 126 -13.12 6.56 0.70
C ASN A 126 -14.06 5.65 -0.12
N ALA A 127 -14.70 6.18 -1.17
CA ALA A 127 -15.51 5.38 -2.09
C ALA A 127 -14.67 4.35 -2.85
N PHE A 128 -13.47 4.73 -3.30
CA PHE A 128 -12.53 3.80 -3.91
C PHE A 128 -12.07 2.72 -2.94
N TYR A 129 -11.68 3.06 -1.71
CA TYR A 129 -11.29 2.08 -0.70
C TYR A 129 -12.43 1.13 -0.34
N ASN A 130 -13.66 1.65 -0.18
CA ASN A 130 -14.82 0.78 0.00
C ASN A 130 -15.03 -0.19 -1.17
N TYR A 131 -14.87 0.29 -2.40
CA TYR A 131 -15.00 -0.55 -3.59
C TYR A 131 -13.94 -1.65 -3.59
N THR A 132 -12.67 -1.30 -3.36
CA THR A 132 -11.57 -2.27 -3.38
C THR A 132 -11.69 -3.32 -2.27
N ASP A 133 -12.09 -2.93 -1.07
CA ASP A 133 -12.31 -3.86 0.04
C ASP A 133 -13.40 -4.91 -0.26
N ASN A 134 -14.40 -4.56 -1.08
CA ASN A 134 -15.55 -5.43 -1.34
C ASN A 134 -15.49 -6.15 -2.69
N ALA A 135 -14.84 -5.58 -3.70
CA ALA A 135 -14.92 -6.06 -5.08
C ALA A 135 -13.59 -6.55 -5.64
N VAL A 136 -12.44 -6.08 -5.13
CA VAL A 136 -11.13 -6.48 -5.64
C VAL A 136 -10.58 -7.65 -4.81
N PRO A 137 -10.36 -8.81 -5.44
CA PRO A 137 -9.77 -9.95 -4.75
C PRO A 137 -8.33 -9.67 -4.36
N ASP A 138 -7.88 -10.32 -3.29
CA ASP A 138 -6.47 -10.25 -2.90
C ASP A 138 -5.59 -11.06 -3.86
N LEU A 139 -4.88 -10.37 -4.73
CA LEU A 139 -4.01 -10.96 -5.75
C LEU A 139 -2.52 -10.96 -5.38
N ARG A 140 -2.15 -10.45 -4.21
CA ARG A 140 -0.74 -10.29 -3.78
C ARG A 140 0.03 -11.60 -3.64
N ARG A 141 -0.68 -12.73 -3.61
CA ARG A 141 -0.14 -14.09 -3.50
C ARG A 141 -0.44 -14.96 -4.69
N SER A 142 -0.89 -14.39 -5.78
CA SER A 142 -1.03 -15.12 -7.02
C SER A 142 0.32 -15.69 -7.43
N SER A 143 0.35 -16.94 -7.83
CA SER A 143 1.52 -17.57 -8.44
C SER A 143 1.40 -17.51 -9.96
N GLY A 144 2.51 -17.19 -10.62
CA GLY A 144 2.52 -17.03 -12.07
C GLY A 144 1.84 -15.74 -12.55
N ALA A 145 1.58 -15.70 -13.84
CA ALA A 145 0.90 -14.58 -14.47
C ALA A 145 -0.62 -14.79 -14.47
N VAL A 146 -1.36 -13.79 -14.00
CA VAL A 146 -2.82 -13.82 -13.94
C VAL A 146 -3.41 -12.76 -14.86
N ASP A 147 -4.27 -13.16 -15.78
CA ASP A 147 -5.05 -12.23 -16.61
C ASP A 147 -6.14 -11.58 -15.75
N ILE A 148 -5.97 -10.27 -15.48
CA ILE A 148 -6.89 -9.47 -14.66
C ILE A 148 -7.65 -8.43 -15.50
N THR A 149 -7.69 -8.59 -16.80
CA THR A 149 -8.29 -7.61 -17.71
C THR A 149 -9.72 -7.23 -17.33
N ASN A 150 -10.57 -8.22 -17.03
CA ASN A 150 -11.96 -7.93 -16.64
C ASN A 150 -12.04 -7.19 -15.31
N LEU A 151 -11.22 -7.57 -14.31
CA LEU A 151 -11.16 -6.88 -13.03
C LEU A 151 -10.74 -5.41 -13.20
N VAL A 152 -9.77 -5.15 -14.08
CA VAL A 152 -9.34 -3.78 -14.40
C VAL A 152 -10.45 -2.99 -15.07
N LEU A 153 -11.20 -3.59 -16.01
CA LEU A 153 -12.32 -2.92 -16.67
C LEU A 153 -13.43 -2.56 -15.65
N ASP A 154 -13.79 -3.49 -14.78
CA ASP A 154 -14.79 -3.26 -13.73
C ASP A 154 -14.32 -2.18 -12.73
N THR A 155 -13.04 -2.19 -12.36
CA THR A 155 -12.45 -1.17 -11.47
C THR A 155 -12.38 0.19 -12.15
N ALA A 156 -12.03 0.24 -13.43
CA ALA A 156 -12.02 1.49 -14.21
C ALA A 156 -13.42 2.10 -14.34
N ASP A 157 -14.45 1.27 -14.50
CA ASP A 157 -15.84 1.74 -14.52
C ASP A 157 -16.26 2.28 -13.15
N ALA A 158 -15.90 1.61 -12.06
CA ALA A 158 -16.13 2.08 -10.69
C ALA A 158 -15.42 3.42 -10.41
N ILE A 159 -14.14 3.56 -10.80
CA ILE A 159 -13.40 4.84 -10.68
C ILE A 159 -14.10 5.94 -11.48
N SER A 160 -14.58 5.62 -12.68
CA SER A 160 -15.34 6.59 -13.50
C SER A 160 -16.63 7.03 -12.82
N ASP A 161 -17.35 6.10 -12.18
CA ASP A 161 -18.55 6.43 -11.37
C ASP A 161 -18.22 7.28 -10.13
N ILE A 162 -17.09 7.03 -9.48
CA ILE A 162 -16.63 7.82 -8.32
C ILE A 162 -16.23 9.24 -8.72
N VAL A 163 -15.52 9.39 -9.83
CA VAL A 163 -14.90 10.66 -10.20
C VAL A 163 -15.90 11.60 -10.90
N ASN A 164 -16.80 11.06 -11.74
CA ASN A 164 -17.71 11.85 -12.58
C ASN A 164 -19.11 11.91 -11.95
N GLU A 165 -19.49 13.10 -11.50
CA GLU A 165 -20.79 13.36 -10.84
C GLU A 165 -22.01 13.05 -11.73
N ASP A 166 -21.86 13.12 -13.04
CA ASP A 166 -22.95 12.81 -14.00
C ASP A 166 -23.17 11.29 -14.19
N ARG A 167 -22.35 10.44 -13.61
CA ARG A 167 -22.49 8.98 -13.72
C ARG A 167 -23.60 8.47 -12.80
N PRO A 168 -24.40 7.48 -13.27
CA PRO A 168 -25.59 7.02 -12.55
C PRO A 168 -25.33 6.51 -11.11
N ARG A 169 -24.14 5.94 -10.86
CA ARG A 169 -23.80 5.35 -9.56
C ARG A 169 -22.97 6.27 -8.67
N HIS A 170 -22.68 7.50 -9.10
CA HIS A 170 -21.83 8.43 -8.36
C HIS A 170 -22.26 8.56 -6.89
N ASN A 171 -23.50 9.00 -6.65
CA ASN A 171 -24.01 9.24 -5.29
C ASN A 171 -23.99 7.96 -4.44
N GLU A 172 -24.37 6.81 -5.01
CA GLU A 172 -24.34 5.51 -4.33
C GLU A 172 -22.92 5.17 -3.86
N MET A 173 -21.92 5.35 -4.74
CA MET A 173 -20.52 5.05 -4.45
C MET A 173 -19.97 5.98 -3.34
N ILE A 174 -20.27 7.27 -3.41
CA ILE A 174 -19.84 8.25 -2.41
C ILE A 174 -20.48 7.97 -1.04
N GLU A 175 -21.78 7.74 -0.97
CA GLU A 175 -22.48 7.40 0.28
C GLU A 175 -21.95 6.12 0.91
N ALA A 176 -21.66 5.10 0.09
CA ALA A 176 -21.05 3.86 0.55
C ALA A 176 -19.65 4.08 1.12
N GLY A 177 -18.83 4.95 0.50
CA GLY A 177 -17.50 5.31 0.98
C GLY A 177 -17.52 6.07 2.30
N ILE A 178 -18.44 7.04 2.47
CA ILE A 178 -18.63 7.77 3.72
C ILE A 178 -18.99 6.81 4.85
N LYS A 179 -19.92 5.89 4.60
CA LYS A 179 -20.31 4.88 5.58
C LYS A 179 -19.14 3.94 5.92
N TRP A 180 -18.40 3.47 4.91
CA TRP A 180 -17.23 2.62 5.10
C TRP A 180 -16.20 3.29 6.03
N LYS A 181 -15.91 4.58 5.80
CA LYS A 181 -14.99 5.34 6.66
C LYS A 181 -15.46 5.37 8.13
N GLN A 182 -16.75 5.56 8.38
CA GLN A 182 -17.31 5.56 9.73
C GLN A 182 -17.14 4.18 10.41
N ASP A 183 -17.39 3.10 9.66
CA ASP A 183 -17.37 1.74 10.17
C ASP A 183 -15.94 1.18 10.35
N ILE A 184 -14.95 1.66 9.57
CA ILE A 184 -13.60 1.09 9.55
C ILE A 184 -12.87 1.31 10.88
N TYR A 185 -13.01 2.49 11.49
CA TYR A 185 -12.36 2.81 12.76
C TYR A 185 -12.82 1.87 13.88
N ASP A 186 -14.11 1.61 13.99
CA ASP A 186 -14.67 0.70 15.00
C ASP A 186 -14.22 -0.75 14.79
N LYS A 187 -14.07 -1.16 13.54
CA LYS A 187 -13.58 -2.50 13.20
C LYS A 187 -12.10 -2.65 13.52
N VAL A 188 -11.30 -1.67 13.14
CA VAL A 188 -9.84 -1.68 13.34
C VAL A 188 -9.51 -1.65 14.82
N GLU A 189 -10.20 -0.83 15.63
CA GLU A 189 -9.96 -0.75 17.07
C GLU A 189 -10.13 -2.10 17.78
N LYS A 190 -11.02 -2.97 17.30
CA LYS A 190 -11.20 -4.33 17.83
C LYS A 190 -10.08 -5.29 17.45
N CYS A 191 -9.21 -4.92 16.56
CA CYS A 191 -8.07 -5.73 16.08
C CYS A 191 -6.75 -5.33 16.75
N ILE A 192 -6.77 -4.46 17.76
CA ILE A 192 -5.57 -4.11 18.52
C ILE A 192 -5.06 -5.36 19.24
N TYR A 193 -3.79 -5.67 18.99
CA TYR A 193 -3.06 -6.72 19.68
C TYR A 193 -2.17 -6.17 20.80
N LEU A 194 -1.45 -5.07 20.51
CA LEU A 194 -0.62 -4.35 21.49
C LEU A 194 -0.83 -2.85 21.28
N ASP A 195 -1.03 -2.13 22.37
CA ASP A 195 -1.09 -0.67 22.38
C ASP A 195 -0.03 -0.13 23.33
N SER A 196 1.03 0.47 22.79
CA SER A 196 2.10 1.11 23.56
C SER A 196 2.12 2.61 23.29
N PRO A 197 2.82 3.40 24.12
CA PRO A 197 2.93 4.82 23.87
C PRO A 197 3.46 5.22 22.48
N ASN A 198 4.30 4.43 21.86
CA ASN A 198 4.96 4.79 20.61
C ASN A 198 4.50 3.94 19.42
N VAL A 199 4.02 2.72 19.66
CA VAL A 199 3.67 1.78 18.59
C VAL A 199 2.36 1.07 18.92
N ARG A 200 1.44 1.05 17.96
CA ARG A 200 0.24 0.22 17.99
C ARG A 200 0.41 -0.98 17.07
N VAL A 201 0.13 -2.17 17.57
CA VAL A 201 0.16 -3.40 16.77
C VAL A 201 -1.26 -3.89 16.56
N PHE A 202 -1.61 -4.12 15.31
CA PHE A 202 -2.89 -4.68 14.90
C PHE A 202 -2.70 -6.08 14.28
N SER A 203 -3.58 -7.01 14.65
CA SER A 203 -3.69 -8.32 13.99
C SER A 203 -5.06 -8.44 13.34
N THR A 204 -5.12 -8.53 12.01
CA THR A 204 -6.37 -8.46 11.26
C THR A 204 -6.52 -9.59 10.24
N LYS A 205 -7.76 -9.75 9.77
CA LYS A 205 -8.12 -10.66 8.67
C LYS A 205 -8.49 -9.89 7.40
N ASN A 206 -7.71 -8.96 6.87
CA ASN A 206 -8.00 -8.13 5.70
C ASN A 206 -8.52 -6.71 5.99
N LEU A 207 -8.22 -6.14 7.17
CA LEU A 207 -8.51 -4.74 7.41
C LEU A 207 -7.24 -3.89 7.20
N PHE A 208 -7.43 -2.72 6.64
CA PHE A 208 -6.38 -1.71 6.55
C PHE A 208 -6.34 -0.90 7.84
N CYS A 209 -5.30 -1.09 8.65
CA CYS A 209 -5.19 -0.51 9.99
C CYS A 209 -4.41 0.79 10.07
N ASN A 210 -3.68 1.17 9.01
CA ASN A 210 -2.78 2.31 9.01
C ASN A 210 -3.50 3.68 8.97
N VAL A 211 -4.74 3.71 9.42
CA VAL A 211 -5.58 4.90 9.59
C VAL A 211 -5.84 5.21 11.06
N ASN A 212 -5.68 4.25 11.98
CA ASN A 212 -6.07 4.39 13.38
C ASN A 212 -4.86 4.58 14.30
N TYR A 213 -4.28 5.78 14.27
CA TYR A 213 -3.14 6.17 15.11
C TYR A 213 -3.55 6.64 16.51
N GLU A 214 -4.82 6.97 16.74
CA GLU A 214 -5.29 7.46 18.03
C GLU A 214 -5.45 6.32 19.03
N SER A 215 -4.69 6.37 20.12
CA SER A 215 -4.84 5.46 21.24
C SER A 215 -5.78 6.03 22.28
N SER A 216 -6.90 5.36 22.51
CA SER A 216 -7.83 5.70 23.62
C SER A 216 -7.23 5.38 24.98
N VAL A 217 -6.34 4.40 25.07
CA VAL A 217 -5.64 3.98 26.31
C VAL A 217 -4.69 5.06 26.80
N PHE A 218 -3.88 5.61 25.87
CA PHE A 218 -2.88 6.62 26.20
C PHE A 218 -3.36 8.05 25.93
N ASN A 219 -4.59 8.22 25.39
CA ASN A 219 -5.17 9.52 25.01
C ASN A 219 -4.22 10.37 24.18
N ARG A 220 -3.62 9.74 23.16
CA ARG A 220 -2.65 10.40 22.25
C ARG A 220 -2.59 9.69 20.89
N VAL A 221 -2.00 10.39 19.92
CA VAL A 221 -1.62 9.82 18.63
C VAL A 221 -0.33 9.01 18.81
N SER A 222 -0.36 7.73 18.47
CA SER A 222 0.84 6.88 18.39
C SER A 222 1.70 7.28 17.21
N PRO A 223 3.02 7.42 17.38
CA PRO A 223 3.94 7.70 16.28
C PRO A 223 3.95 6.65 15.17
N ALA A 224 3.74 5.37 15.50
CA ALA A 224 3.82 4.26 14.56
C ALA A 224 2.69 3.25 14.71
N ILE A 225 2.38 2.58 13.59
CA ILE A 225 1.54 1.39 13.52
C ILE A 225 2.32 0.27 12.85
N VAL A 226 2.29 -0.92 13.45
CA VAL A 226 2.65 -2.18 12.81
C VAL A 226 1.38 -3.00 12.66
N SER A 227 1.02 -3.36 11.44
CA SER A 227 -0.16 -4.17 11.16
C SER A 227 0.21 -5.51 10.54
N TYR A 228 -0.24 -6.59 11.17
CA TYR A 228 -0.16 -7.95 10.65
C TYR A 228 -1.50 -8.36 10.05
N ASN A 229 -1.50 -8.77 8.79
CA ASN A 229 -2.66 -9.35 8.13
C ASN A 229 -2.56 -10.88 8.14
N SER A 230 -3.35 -11.54 8.98
CA SER A 230 -3.29 -12.99 9.17
C SER A 230 -3.76 -13.80 7.94
N THR A 231 -4.58 -13.22 7.06
CA THR A 231 -5.00 -13.86 5.80
C THR A 231 -3.90 -13.77 4.75
N ARG A 232 -3.30 -12.58 4.60
CA ARG A 232 -2.20 -12.34 3.65
C ARG A 232 -0.85 -12.77 4.21
N LYS A 233 -0.73 -12.91 5.53
CA LYS A 233 0.52 -13.14 6.24
C LYS A 233 1.59 -12.12 5.85
N ASP A 234 1.20 -10.87 5.73
CA ASP A 234 2.07 -9.74 5.46
C ASP A 234 2.05 -8.74 6.62
N ILE A 235 3.11 -7.94 6.72
CA ILE A 235 3.26 -6.91 7.74
C ILE A 235 3.45 -5.57 7.05
N THR A 236 2.81 -4.53 7.60
CA THR A 236 3.01 -3.15 7.17
C THR A 236 3.41 -2.30 8.38
N LEU A 237 4.51 -1.58 8.25
CA LEU A 237 4.93 -0.50 9.15
C LEU A 237 4.49 0.83 8.57
N SER A 238 3.89 1.70 9.38
CA SER A 238 3.61 3.08 8.98
C SER A 238 3.83 4.07 10.12
N PHE A 239 4.29 5.27 9.78
CA PHE A 239 4.48 6.38 10.70
C PHE A 239 3.37 7.42 10.52
N TYR A 240 2.88 8.00 11.63
CA TYR A 240 1.95 9.13 11.57
C TYR A 240 2.59 10.36 10.90
N ASP A 241 3.83 10.64 11.25
CA ASP A 241 4.65 11.72 10.71
C ASP A 241 6.12 11.30 10.71
N GLU A 242 6.55 10.67 9.61
CA GLU A 242 7.92 10.17 9.43
C GLU A 242 8.97 11.29 9.52
N ASN A 243 8.61 12.49 9.05
CA ASN A 243 9.52 13.65 9.08
C ASN A 243 9.72 14.15 10.51
N ALA A 244 8.64 14.20 11.31
CA ALA A 244 8.74 14.64 12.71
C ALA A 244 9.51 13.63 13.57
N ILE A 245 9.40 12.32 13.25
CA ILE A 245 10.12 11.27 13.97
C ILE A 245 11.55 11.11 13.47
N GLY A 246 11.81 11.48 12.19
CA GLY A 246 13.10 11.32 11.54
C GLY A 246 13.45 9.85 11.26
N LEU A 247 12.45 8.98 11.07
CA LEU A 247 12.60 7.57 10.73
C LEU A 247 12.00 7.29 9.35
N ASN A 248 12.52 6.25 8.68
CA ASN A 248 12.12 5.84 7.34
C ASN A 248 11.61 4.39 7.39
N ALA A 249 10.32 4.18 7.15
CA ALA A 249 9.72 2.85 7.21
C ALA A 249 10.35 1.88 6.21
N CYS A 250 10.67 2.34 4.98
CA CYS A 250 11.31 1.51 3.97
C CYS A 250 12.69 1.00 4.42
N GLU A 251 13.52 1.87 4.97
CA GLU A 251 14.84 1.49 5.47
C GLU A 251 14.73 0.48 6.63
N ILE A 252 13.78 0.68 7.54
CA ILE A 252 13.55 -0.22 8.68
C ILE A 252 13.13 -1.61 8.23
N VAL A 253 12.13 -1.73 7.33
CA VAL A 253 11.69 -3.05 6.86
C VAL A 253 12.75 -3.74 5.99
N GLN A 254 13.58 -2.98 5.26
CA GLN A 254 14.70 -3.54 4.51
C GLN A 254 15.83 -4.01 5.43
N ALA A 255 16.09 -3.31 6.53
CA ALA A 255 17.04 -3.77 7.55
C ALA A 255 16.56 -5.06 8.21
N ALA A 256 15.24 -5.19 8.48
CA ALA A 256 14.65 -6.37 9.09
C ALA A 256 14.58 -7.58 8.14
N TRP A 257 14.18 -7.37 6.87
CA TRP A 257 13.78 -8.48 5.97
C TRP A 257 14.48 -8.47 4.61
N GLY A 258 15.47 -7.61 4.44
CA GLY A 258 16.27 -7.53 3.21
C GLY A 258 15.64 -6.68 2.09
N PRO A 259 16.33 -6.60 0.94
CA PRO A 259 16.03 -5.62 -0.12
C PRO A 259 14.73 -5.87 -0.88
N LEU A 260 14.07 -7.01 -0.69
CA LEU A 260 12.76 -7.31 -1.28
C LEU A 260 11.59 -6.74 -0.45
N ALA A 261 11.83 -6.34 0.80
CA ALA A 261 10.92 -5.50 1.55
C ALA A 261 10.98 -4.07 1.01
N GLY A 262 9.89 -3.30 1.13
CA GLY A 262 9.93 -1.94 0.61
C GLY A 262 8.62 -1.18 0.73
N GLY A 263 8.62 0.02 0.15
CA GLY A 263 7.55 1.01 0.18
C GLY A 263 8.13 2.41 0.24
N HIS A 264 7.43 3.30 0.91
CA HIS A 264 7.82 4.70 1.09
C HIS A 264 8.34 4.98 2.51
N ALA A 265 8.93 6.15 2.72
CA ALA A 265 9.44 6.56 4.02
C ALA A 265 8.35 6.55 5.11
N GLY A 266 7.12 6.88 4.76
CA GLY A 266 5.99 6.94 5.70
C GLY A 266 5.21 5.64 5.86
N ILE A 267 5.35 4.68 4.92
CA ILE A 267 4.67 3.38 4.94
C ILE A 267 5.44 2.38 4.10
N ALA A 268 5.73 1.20 4.66
CA ALA A 268 6.44 0.14 3.96
C ALA A 268 6.00 -1.23 4.47
N GLY A 269 6.24 -2.28 3.69
CA GLY A 269 5.78 -3.63 3.99
C GLY A 269 6.84 -4.70 3.86
N SER A 270 6.52 -5.88 4.39
CA SER A 270 7.30 -7.10 4.26
C SER A 270 7.45 -7.53 2.80
N PRO A 271 8.45 -8.38 2.47
CA PRO A 271 8.67 -8.87 1.12
C PRO A 271 7.42 -9.54 0.54
N ARG A 272 7.08 -9.22 -0.70
CA ARG A 272 5.97 -9.86 -1.40
C ARG A 272 6.28 -11.34 -1.63
N GLY A 273 5.31 -12.22 -1.40
CA GLY A 273 5.48 -13.67 -1.57
C GLY A 273 6.16 -14.38 -0.40
N GLN A 274 6.68 -13.66 0.59
CA GLN A 274 7.16 -14.23 1.84
C GLN A 274 6.05 -14.24 2.89
N GLU A 275 5.84 -15.39 3.53
CA GLU A 275 4.89 -15.49 4.65
C GLU A 275 5.53 -14.96 5.93
N MET A 276 4.81 -14.03 6.57
CA MET A 276 5.17 -13.46 7.87
C MET A 276 4.24 -13.96 8.96
N GLY A 277 4.72 -13.99 10.20
CA GLY A 277 3.92 -14.32 11.38
C GLY A 277 3.61 -13.10 12.27
N LEU A 278 2.74 -13.30 13.24
CA LEU A 278 2.48 -12.26 14.26
C LEU A 278 3.73 -11.99 15.13
N GLY A 279 4.58 -13.00 15.33
CA GLY A 279 5.87 -12.86 16.01
C GLY A 279 6.75 -11.81 15.34
N ASP A 280 6.91 -11.90 14.01
CA ASP A 280 7.70 -10.93 13.24
C ASP A 280 7.15 -9.49 13.37
N ALA A 281 5.81 -9.34 13.47
CA ALA A 281 5.20 -8.04 13.68
C ALA A 281 5.50 -7.47 15.08
N ILE A 282 5.53 -8.32 16.11
CA ILE A 282 5.87 -7.91 17.48
C ILE A 282 7.35 -7.53 17.58
N GLU A 283 8.24 -8.30 16.95
CA GLU A 283 9.67 -7.99 16.90
C GLU A 283 9.93 -6.66 16.21
N LEU A 284 9.32 -6.45 15.03
CA LEU A 284 9.39 -5.16 14.35
C LEU A 284 8.86 -4.02 15.21
N ALA A 285 7.74 -4.23 15.92
CA ALA A 285 7.15 -3.21 16.79
C ALA A 285 8.07 -2.84 17.95
N ASN A 286 8.71 -3.82 18.58
CA ASN A 286 9.69 -3.59 19.65
C ASN A 286 10.90 -2.80 19.13
N TYR A 287 11.43 -3.19 17.97
CA TYR A 287 12.55 -2.49 17.35
C TYR A 287 12.19 -1.04 17.01
N VAL A 288 11.02 -0.81 16.43
CA VAL A 288 10.52 0.55 16.12
C VAL A 288 10.32 1.37 17.40
N ASP A 289 9.81 0.78 18.47
CA ASP A 289 9.64 1.47 19.76
C ASP A 289 11.00 1.91 20.34
N GLU A 290 12.01 1.05 20.27
CA GLU A 290 13.39 1.38 20.68
C GLU A 290 13.98 2.53 19.86
N LEU A 291 13.79 2.53 18.52
CA LEU A 291 14.24 3.61 17.66
C LEU A 291 13.56 4.95 17.99
N ILE A 292 12.25 4.94 18.24
CA ILE A 292 11.49 6.14 18.61
C ILE A 292 11.96 6.65 19.98
N GLN A 293 12.15 5.79 20.97
CA GLN A 293 12.65 6.16 22.28
C GLN A 293 14.05 6.78 22.22
N ALA A 294 14.96 6.16 21.44
CA ALA A 294 16.30 6.70 21.26
C ALA A 294 16.27 8.10 20.62
N ARG A 295 15.39 8.38 19.67
CA ARG A 295 15.20 9.70 19.08
C ARG A 295 14.69 10.73 20.09
N ILE A 296 13.65 10.37 20.85
CA ILE A 296 13.11 11.25 21.91
C ILE A 296 14.18 11.61 22.94
N LEU A 297 15.01 10.66 23.34
CA LEU A 297 16.09 10.88 24.30
C LEU A 297 17.20 11.78 23.73
N ASN A 298 17.57 11.60 22.46
CA ASN A 298 18.55 12.44 21.78
C ASN A 298 18.07 13.89 21.63
N ASP A 299 16.80 14.08 21.24
CA ASP A 299 16.19 15.41 21.13
C ASP A 299 16.08 16.12 22.50
N ALA A 300 15.94 15.36 23.58
CA ALA A 300 15.95 15.87 24.95
C ALA A 300 17.36 16.21 25.49
N GLY A 301 18.42 16.06 24.67
CA GLY A 301 19.79 16.45 25.03
C GLY A 301 20.54 15.43 25.89
N SER A 302 20.13 14.17 25.89
CA SER A 302 20.69 13.10 26.73
C SER A 302 21.90 12.35 26.15
N GLY A 303 22.37 12.68 24.94
CA GLY A 303 23.66 12.19 24.38
C GLY A 303 23.79 10.66 24.25
N ILE A 304 22.70 9.95 24.09
CA ILE A 304 22.74 8.49 23.86
C ILE A 304 22.96 8.25 22.36
N GLU A 305 24.04 7.53 22.02
CA GLU A 305 24.31 7.09 20.65
C GLU A 305 23.19 6.19 20.17
N THR A 306 22.73 6.39 18.93
CA THR A 306 21.76 5.49 18.26
C THR A 306 22.41 4.11 18.12
N PRO A 307 21.69 3.00 18.37
CA PRO A 307 22.22 1.66 18.07
C PRO A 307 22.61 1.55 16.61
N GLU A 308 23.83 1.14 16.32
CA GLU A 308 24.23 0.76 14.96
C GLU A 308 23.35 -0.41 14.49
N THR A 309 22.89 -0.36 13.26
CA THR A 309 22.04 -1.38 12.62
C THR A 309 22.89 -2.60 12.20
N ASP A 310 23.53 -3.25 13.17
CA ASP A 310 24.09 -4.57 12.94
C ASP A 310 22.97 -5.60 13.07
N GLY A 311 22.77 -6.35 11.99
CA GLY A 311 21.67 -7.25 11.69
C GLY A 311 20.98 -7.91 12.91
N ILE A 312 19.66 -7.86 12.89
CA ILE A 312 18.81 -8.54 13.89
C ILE A 312 19.07 -10.05 13.75
N GLU A 313 19.74 -10.66 14.74
CA GLU A 313 19.74 -12.12 14.87
C GLU A 313 18.35 -12.55 15.37
N ILE A 314 17.60 -13.19 14.47
CA ILE A 314 16.28 -13.75 14.78
C ILE A 314 16.51 -15.07 15.52
N GLU A 315 16.28 -15.11 16.83
CA GLU A 315 16.17 -16.37 17.55
C GLU A 315 14.86 -17.07 17.15
N GLU A 316 14.96 -18.31 16.66
CA GLU A 316 13.81 -19.18 16.37
C GLU A 316 13.08 -19.47 17.71
N TYR A 317 11.90 -18.86 17.87
CA TYR A 317 10.98 -19.25 18.94
C TYR A 317 10.11 -20.43 18.48
N ASP A 318 10.14 -21.52 19.22
CA ASP A 318 9.31 -22.70 19.01
C ASP A 318 7.81 -22.34 19.06
N GLU A 319 7.11 -22.74 17.99
CA GLU A 319 5.67 -22.56 17.81
C GLU A 319 4.88 -23.50 18.75
N ASP A 320 4.50 -23.03 19.93
CA ASP A 320 3.44 -23.64 20.73
C ASP A 320 2.38 -22.57 21.08
N PHE A 321 1.58 -22.14 20.11
CA PHE A 321 0.37 -21.34 20.31
C PHE A 321 -0.78 -21.81 19.39
N ASP A 322 -1.15 -23.08 19.52
CA ASP A 322 -2.47 -23.57 19.13
C ASP A 322 -3.43 -23.35 20.31
N ASP A 323 -4.11 -22.20 20.39
CA ASP A 323 -5.40 -22.07 21.11
C ASP A 323 -5.91 -20.62 21.09
N PHE A 324 -6.30 -20.10 19.93
CA PHE A 324 -7.22 -18.97 19.80
C PHE A 324 -8.12 -19.16 18.57
N GLU A 325 -8.87 -20.26 18.56
CA GLU A 325 -10.07 -20.34 17.75
C GLU A 325 -11.25 -19.79 18.56
N ASP A 326 -12.07 -19.00 17.89
CA ASP A 326 -13.37 -18.47 18.36
C ASP A 326 -13.36 -17.28 19.36
N ARG A 327 -13.14 -16.07 18.82
CA ARG A 327 -13.91 -14.88 19.27
C ARG A 327 -14.15 -13.89 18.14
#